data_ea27d8e28237dbcaf42826795a949405
#
_entry.id   ea27d8e28237dbcaf42826795a949405
#
_cell.length_a   1.000
_cell.length_b   1.000
_cell.length_c   1.000
_cell.angle_alpha   90.00
_cell.angle_beta   90.00
_cell.angle_gamma   90.00
#
_symmetry.space_group_name_H-M   'P 1'
#
loop_
_entity.id
_entity.type
_entity.pdbx_description
1 polymer ?
#
loop_
_entity_poly.entity_id
_entity_poly.type
_entity_poly.pdbx_seq_one_letter_code
_entity_poly.pdbx_strand_id
1 'polypeptide(L)'
;MQIEFQILDALQKIHTPVLDGVMCLITSLGNAGIIWILLTIALLINPKIRRTKDGTACRLFGESGRRSGCILLAALILDLILCNGILKNLFHRVRPYDIRTSIELLVKRPLDYSFPSGHTAASFTAVVALSFAGEKRAWKA
;
A
#
# COMPACT_ATOMS: atom_id res chain seq x y z
N MET A 1 10.85 1.71 23.13
CA MET A 1 12.12 1.29 22.50
C MET A 1 12.61 -0.10 22.91
N GLN A 2 12.75 -0.46 24.20
CA GLN A 2 13.23 -1.80 24.57
C GLN A 2 12.36 -2.93 24.03
N ILE A 3 11.03 -2.82 24.15
CA ILE A 3 10.07 -3.82 23.63
C ILE A 3 10.17 -3.95 22.10
N GLU A 4 10.35 -2.85 21.39
CA GLU A 4 10.51 -2.86 19.92
C GLU A 4 11.77 -3.64 19.51
N PHE A 5 12.88 -3.46 20.20
CA PHE A 5 14.10 -4.22 19.93
C PHE A 5 13.95 -5.70 20.26
N GLN A 6 13.26 -6.04 21.35
CA GLN A 6 12.97 -7.45 21.67
C GLN A 6 12.13 -8.14 20.59
N ILE A 7 11.12 -7.43 20.06
CA ILE A 7 10.30 -7.96 18.95
C ILE A 7 11.16 -8.14 17.69
N LEU A 8 12.01 -7.16 17.35
CA LEU A 8 12.90 -7.24 16.20
C LEU A 8 13.90 -8.40 16.35
N ASP A 9 14.51 -8.57 17.53
CA ASP A 9 15.42 -9.68 17.81
C ASP A 9 14.72 -11.04 17.71
N ALA A 10 13.46 -11.13 18.15
CA ALA A 10 12.65 -12.34 18.01
C ALA A 10 12.33 -12.64 16.53
N LEU A 11 12.00 -11.61 15.74
CA LEU A 11 11.75 -11.76 14.31
C LEU A 11 13.01 -12.16 13.54
N GLN A 12 14.18 -11.61 13.89
CA GLN A 12 15.44 -11.98 13.27
C GLN A 12 15.83 -13.46 13.49
N LYS A 13 15.36 -14.09 14.56
CA LYS A 13 15.60 -15.53 14.82
C LYS A 13 14.81 -16.47 13.89
N ILE A 14 13.79 -15.97 13.20
CA ILE A 14 12.90 -16.75 12.34
C ILE A 14 13.37 -16.72 10.88
N HIS A 15 14.50 -16.09 10.58
CA HIS A 15 15.03 -15.97 9.23
C HIS A 15 15.27 -17.33 8.59
N THR A 16 14.67 -17.54 7.42
CA THR A 16 14.95 -18.66 6.53
C THR A 16 14.96 -18.15 5.09
N PRO A 17 15.78 -18.71 4.18
CA PRO A 17 15.88 -18.21 2.80
C PRO A 17 14.54 -18.14 2.07
N VAL A 18 13.63 -19.07 2.36
CA VAL A 18 12.28 -19.10 1.76
C VAL A 18 11.41 -17.97 2.32
N LEU A 19 11.39 -17.81 3.65
CA LEU A 19 10.61 -16.77 4.30
C LEU A 19 11.10 -15.38 3.89
N ASP A 20 12.40 -15.18 3.84
CA ASP A 20 13.04 -13.93 3.45
C ASP A 20 12.67 -13.57 2.00
N GLY A 21 12.68 -14.54 1.08
CA GLY A 21 12.24 -14.36 -0.29
C GLY A 21 10.77 -13.94 -0.40
N VAL A 22 9.88 -14.59 0.36
CA VAL A 22 8.46 -14.24 0.41
C VAL A 22 8.25 -12.85 0.99
N MET A 23 8.93 -12.52 2.08
CA MET A 23 8.83 -11.20 2.72
C MET A 23 9.35 -10.09 1.80
N CYS A 24 10.46 -10.32 1.09
CA CYS A 24 10.98 -9.38 0.09
C CYS A 24 9.99 -9.19 -1.06
N LEU A 25 9.35 -10.26 -1.54
CA LEU A 25 8.33 -10.17 -2.60
C LEU A 25 7.12 -9.34 -2.14
N ILE A 26 6.56 -9.65 -0.96
CA ILE A 26 5.42 -8.91 -0.40
C ILE A 26 5.78 -7.43 -0.21
N THR A 27 6.96 -7.14 0.34
CA THR A 27 7.43 -5.78 0.53
C THR A 27 7.61 -5.04 -0.79
N SER A 28 8.15 -5.70 -1.82
CA SER A 28 8.32 -5.10 -3.14
C SER A 28 7.00 -4.77 -3.83
N LEU A 29 5.98 -5.60 -3.68
CA LEU A 29 4.62 -5.33 -4.19
C LEU A 29 3.99 -4.11 -3.51
N GLY A 30 4.24 -3.93 -2.21
CA GLY A 30 3.79 -2.75 -1.47
C GLY A 30 4.60 -1.49 -1.73
N ASN A 31 5.76 -1.59 -2.36
CA ASN A 31 6.68 -0.48 -2.54
C ASN A 31 6.05 0.66 -3.37
N ALA A 32 6.18 1.88 -2.88
CA ALA A 32 5.61 3.09 -3.50
C ALA A 32 4.11 3.02 -3.81
N GLY A 33 3.35 2.11 -3.20
CA GLY A 33 1.92 1.96 -3.46
C GLY A 33 1.61 1.45 -4.87
N ILE A 34 2.54 0.77 -5.53
CA ILE A 34 2.42 0.31 -6.93
C ILE A 34 1.11 -0.44 -7.17
N ILE A 35 0.72 -1.32 -6.25
CA ILE A 35 -0.54 -2.08 -6.35
C ILE A 35 -1.76 -1.16 -6.45
N TRP A 36 -1.79 -0.09 -5.66
CA TRP A 36 -2.89 0.89 -5.64
C TRP A 36 -2.87 1.78 -6.87
N ILE A 37 -1.69 2.12 -7.38
CA ILE A 37 -1.53 2.87 -8.64
C ILE A 37 -2.05 2.03 -9.81
N LEU A 38 -1.65 0.75 -9.90
CA LEU A 38 -2.13 -0.15 -10.94
C LEU A 38 -3.66 -0.35 -10.86
N LEU A 39 -4.20 -0.52 -9.66
CA LEU A 39 -5.64 -0.61 -9.46
C LEU A 39 -6.35 0.69 -9.88
N THR A 40 -5.80 1.84 -9.54
CA THR A 40 -6.33 3.14 -9.95
C THR A 40 -6.37 3.27 -11.47
N ILE A 41 -5.27 2.91 -12.14
CA ILE A 41 -5.19 2.93 -13.62
C ILE A 41 -6.22 1.96 -14.21
N ALA A 42 -6.32 0.75 -13.69
CA ALA A 42 -7.28 -0.25 -14.15
C ALA A 42 -8.75 0.24 -14.00
N LEU A 43 -9.06 0.90 -12.88
CA LEU A 43 -10.38 1.49 -12.63
C LEU A 43 -10.67 2.66 -13.59
N LEU A 44 -9.70 3.52 -13.85
CA LEU A 44 -9.86 4.67 -14.76
C LEU A 44 -10.04 4.23 -16.21
N ILE A 45 -9.26 3.28 -16.69
CA ILE A 45 -9.38 2.71 -18.02
C ILE A 45 -10.71 1.96 -18.14
N ASN A 46 -11.06 1.21 -17.08
CA ASN A 46 -12.27 0.38 -17.00
C ASN A 46 -12.56 -0.37 -18.30
N PRO A 47 -11.68 -1.31 -18.71
CA PRO A 47 -11.77 -1.94 -20.03
C PRO A 47 -13.04 -2.75 -20.20
N LYS A 48 -13.54 -2.80 -21.43
CA LYS A 48 -14.67 -3.66 -21.82
C LYS A 48 -14.15 -5.09 -21.96
N ILE A 49 -14.67 -6.01 -21.15
CA ILE A 49 -14.24 -7.42 -21.18
C ILE A 49 -15.11 -8.24 -22.13
N ARG A 50 -16.40 -7.99 -22.19
CA ARG A 50 -17.33 -8.83 -22.91
C ARG A 50 -18.55 -8.01 -23.38
N ARG A 51 -19.10 -8.40 -24.54
CA ARG A 51 -20.46 -7.98 -24.92
C ARG A 51 -21.45 -9.04 -24.44
N THR A 52 -22.48 -8.61 -23.77
CA THR A 52 -23.64 -9.46 -23.45
C THR A 52 -24.41 -9.80 -24.73
N LYS A 53 -25.24 -10.84 -24.68
CA LYS A 53 -26.12 -11.24 -25.81
C LYS A 53 -26.95 -10.08 -26.34
N ASP A 54 -27.28 -9.13 -25.50
CA ASP A 54 -28.11 -7.94 -25.82
C ASP A 54 -27.22 -6.77 -26.38
N GLY A 55 -25.99 -7.01 -26.74
CA GLY A 55 -25.08 -6.01 -27.34
C GLY A 55 -24.48 -5.00 -26.34
N THR A 56 -24.86 -5.02 -25.06
CA THR A 56 -24.31 -4.15 -24.01
C THR A 56 -22.91 -4.56 -23.64
N ALA A 57 -22.01 -3.58 -23.50
CA ALA A 57 -20.63 -3.83 -23.11
C ALA A 57 -20.54 -4.07 -21.60
N CYS A 58 -20.08 -5.27 -21.19
CA CYS A 58 -19.71 -5.54 -19.81
C CYS A 58 -18.32 -4.98 -19.52
N ARG A 59 -18.20 -4.12 -18.51
CA ARG A 59 -16.93 -3.54 -18.05
C ARG A 59 -16.38 -4.31 -16.88
N LEU A 60 -15.05 -4.31 -16.72
CA LEU A 60 -14.36 -5.04 -15.65
C LEU A 60 -14.85 -4.62 -14.25
N PHE A 61 -15.04 -3.34 -14.04
CA PHE A 61 -15.41 -2.74 -12.74
C PHE A 61 -16.82 -2.14 -12.75
N GLY A 62 -17.72 -2.60 -13.63
CA GLY A 62 -19.05 -2.04 -13.76
C GLY A 62 -19.07 -0.62 -14.34
N GLU A 63 -20.21 0.06 -14.26
CA GLU A 63 -20.36 1.41 -14.81
C GLU A 63 -19.70 2.48 -13.91
N SER A 64 -19.63 2.23 -12.60
CA SER A 64 -19.04 3.15 -11.61
C SER A 64 -17.51 3.12 -11.57
N GLY A 65 -16.85 2.19 -12.25
CA GLY A 65 -15.40 1.97 -12.15
C GLY A 65 -14.54 3.25 -12.30
N ARG A 66 -14.87 4.10 -13.28
CA ARG A 66 -14.16 5.36 -13.49
C ARG A 66 -14.32 6.33 -12.32
N ARG A 67 -15.54 6.41 -11.76
CA ARG A 67 -15.81 7.24 -10.57
C ARG A 67 -15.00 6.74 -9.39
N SER A 68 -14.98 5.45 -9.15
CA SER A 68 -14.16 4.82 -8.10
C SER A 68 -12.68 5.09 -8.31
N GLY A 69 -12.20 5.01 -9.56
CA GLY A 69 -10.82 5.34 -9.92
C GLY A 69 -10.44 6.81 -9.64
N CYS A 70 -11.31 7.76 -9.96
CA CYS A 70 -11.08 9.17 -9.65
C CYS A 70 -11.04 9.43 -8.14
N ILE A 71 -11.95 8.81 -7.37
CA ILE A 71 -11.98 8.94 -5.91
C ILE A 71 -10.71 8.34 -5.31
N LEU A 72 -10.30 7.16 -5.75
CA LEU A 72 -9.08 6.50 -5.28
C LEU A 72 -7.84 7.34 -5.61
N LEU A 73 -7.75 7.88 -6.83
CA LEU A 73 -6.63 8.74 -7.24
C LEU A 73 -6.52 9.97 -6.34
N ALA A 74 -7.63 10.68 -6.12
CA ALA A 74 -7.65 11.86 -5.27
C ALA A 74 -7.26 11.53 -3.82
N ALA A 75 -7.76 10.42 -3.29
CA ALA A 75 -7.44 9.95 -1.94
C ALA A 75 -5.96 9.59 -1.79
N LEU A 76 -5.35 8.89 -2.76
CA LEU A 76 -3.93 8.54 -2.74
C LEU A 76 -3.02 9.76 -2.87
N ILE A 77 -3.41 10.76 -3.67
CA ILE A 77 -2.67 12.03 -3.75
C ILE A 77 -2.72 12.76 -2.40
N LEU A 78 -3.90 12.81 -1.78
CA LEU A 78 -4.06 13.43 -0.47
C LEU A 78 -3.23 12.70 0.60
N ASP A 79 -3.25 11.36 0.59
CA ASP A 79 -2.42 10.53 1.47
C ASP A 79 -0.92 10.80 1.28
N LEU A 80 -0.46 10.88 0.03
CA LEU A 80 0.94 11.19 -0.28
C LEU A 80 1.37 12.54 0.32
N ILE A 81 0.53 13.56 0.18
CA ILE A 81 0.82 14.90 0.72
C ILE A 81 0.80 14.88 2.25
N LEU A 82 -0.25 14.31 2.85
CA LEU A 82 -0.41 14.29 4.30
C LEU A 82 0.62 13.38 4.98
N CYS A 83 0.73 12.12 4.53
CA CYS A 83 1.58 11.13 5.18
C CYS A 83 3.07 11.44 4.94
N ASN A 84 3.49 11.56 3.69
CA ASN A 84 4.91 11.73 3.36
C ASN A 84 5.37 13.19 3.43
N GLY A 85 4.51 14.14 3.03
CA GLY A 85 4.86 15.56 3.01
C GLY A 85 4.79 16.21 4.39
N ILE A 86 3.77 15.93 5.17
CA ILE A 86 3.50 16.62 6.43
C ILE A 86 3.84 15.76 7.64
N LEU A 87 3.20 14.60 7.81
CA LEU A 87 3.28 13.83 9.05
C LEU A 87 4.69 13.25 9.29
N LYS A 88 5.36 12.71 8.28
CA LYS A 88 6.74 12.22 8.44
C LYS A 88 7.70 13.32 8.88
N ASN A 89 7.54 14.52 8.31
CA ASN A 89 8.36 15.67 8.67
C ASN A 89 7.98 16.28 10.04
N LEU A 90 6.78 16.04 10.53
CA LEU A 90 6.34 16.49 11.85
C LEU A 90 6.87 15.59 12.96
N PHE A 91 6.78 14.27 12.78
CA PHE A 91 7.15 13.30 13.82
C PHE A 91 8.64 12.99 13.87
N HIS A 92 9.38 13.13 12.77
CA HIS A 92 10.84 12.90 12.66
C HIS A 92 11.32 11.61 13.36
N ARG A 93 10.50 10.55 13.37
CA ARG A 93 10.84 9.33 14.08
C ARG A 93 11.97 8.58 13.38
N VAL A 94 13.12 8.49 14.04
CA VAL A 94 14.29 7.74 13.58
C VAL A 94 13.96 6.24 13.51
N ARG A 95 14.50 5.56 12.51
CA ARG A 95 14.28 4.12 12.34
C ARG A 95 15.11 3.29 13.31
N PRO A 96 14.61 2.13 13.81
CA PRO A 96 15.31 1.29 14.77
C PRO A 96 16.73 0.88 14.32
N TYR A 97 16.93 0.59 13.02
CA TYR A 97 18.23 0.21 12.49
C TYR A 97 19.23 1.37 12.38
N ASP A 98 18.79 2.62 12.48
CA ASP A 98 19.65 3.79 12.57
C ASP A 98 20.19 3.99 14.01
N ILE A 99 19.44 3.48 14.99
CA ILE A 99 19.82 3.51 16.41
C ILE A 99 20.70 2.29 16.74
N ARG A 100 20.34 1.12 16.19
CA ARG A 100 21.03 -0.14 16.45
C ARG A 100 21.46 -0.78 15.14
N THR A 101 22.74 -0.65 14.83
CA THR A 101 23.36 -1.10 13.57
C THR A 101 23.47 -2.61 13.41
N SER A 102 23.22 -3.39 14.48
CA SER A 102 23.23 -4.85 14.44
C SER A 102 21.98 -5.47 13.81
N ILE A 103 20.98 -4.65 13.41
CA ILE A 103 19.76 -5.14 12.77
C ILE A 103 20.06 -5.39 11.28
N GLU A 104 19.92 -6.64 10.86
CA GLU A 104 20.05 -7.03 9.45
C GLU A 104 18.79 -6.67 8.67
N LEU A 105 18.96 -6.00 7.54
CA LEU A 105 17.86 -5.59 6.67
C LEU A 105 17.78 -6.50 5.47
N LEU A 106 16.59 -7.07 5.22
CA LEU A 106 16.30 -7.89 4.03
C LEU A 106 16.15 -7.05 2.75
N VAL A 107 15.82 -5.78 2.90
CA VAL A 107 15.57 -4.86 1.78
C VAL A 107 16.50 -3.65 1.86
N LYS A 108 16.64 -2.93 0.75
CA LYS A 108 17.43 -1.69 0.71
C LYS A 108 16.94 -0.73 1.79
N ARG A 109 17.90 -0.17 2.54
CA ARG A 109 17.66 0.80 3.62
C ARG A 109 16.82 1.98 3.12
N PRO A 110 15.60 2.19 3.64
CA PRO A 110 14.83 3.39 3.35
C PRO A 110 15.49 4.63 3.98
N LEU A 111 15.46 5.75 3.27
CA LEU A 111 16.08 7.01 3.71
C LEU A 111 15.09 7.95 4.42
N ASP A 112 13.82 7.57 4.48
CA ASP A 112 12.75 8.36 5.07
C ASP A 112 12.49 8.00 6.54
N TYR A 113 11.75 8.84 7.25
CA TYR A 113 11.37 8.61 8.64
C TYR A 113 10.48 7.37 8.82
N SER A 114 10.55 6.75 10.03
CA SER A 114 9.85 5.48 10.30
C SER A 114 8.35 5.63 10.52
N PHE A 115 7.86 6.81 10.86
CA PHE A 115 6.46 7.04 11.20
C PHE A 115 5.93 8.32 10.54
N PRO A 116 4.71 8.31 10.01
CA PRO A 116 3.85 7.14 9.82
C PRO A 116 4.31 6.21 8.69
N SER A 117 3.78 4.96 8.70
CA SER A 117 4.07 3.98 7.65
C SER A 117 3.31 4.32 6.36
N GLY A 118 4.03 4.65 5.29
CA GLY A 118 3.43 4.93 3.98
C GLY A 118 2.66 3.75 3.39
N HIS A 119 3.13 2.51 3.59
CA HIS A 119 2.42 1.32 3.14
C HIS A 119 1.06 1.16 3.83
N THR A 120 1.04 1.33 5.15
CA THR A 120 -0.18 1.25 5.94
C THR A 120 -1.15 2.37 5.57
N ALA A 121 -0.67 3.61 5.48
CA ALA A 121 -1.47 4.77 5.13
C ALA A 121 -2.13 4.59 3.75
N ALA A 122 -1.36 4.26 2.71
CA ALA A 122 -1.88 4.03 1.37
C ALA A 122 -2.92 2.89 1.32
N SER A 123 -2.69 1.79 2.06
CA SER A 123 -3.63 0.66 2.08
C SER A 123 -4.96 1.03 2.74
N PHE A 124 -4.92 1.68 3.91
CA PHE A 124 -6.14 2.15 4.57
C PHE A 124 -6.87 3.19 3.73
N THR A 125 -6.15 4.14 3.15
CA THR A 125 -6.71 5.16 2.26
C THR A 125 -7.43 4.52 1.08
N ALA A 126 -6.82 3.52 0.43
CA ALA A 126 -7.42 2.84 -0.70
C ALA A 126 -8.70 2.09 -0.32
N VAL A 127 -8.69 1.34 0.79
CA VAL A 127 -9.88 0.61 1.27
C VAL A 127 -11.02 1.58 1.60
N VAL A 128 -10.74 2.65 2.31
CA VAL A 128 -11.73 3.66 2.69
C VAL A 128 -12.28 4.36 1.45
N ALA A 129 -11.42 4.81 0.53
CA ALA A 129 -11.83 5.48 -0.70
C ALA A 129 -12.76 4.60 -1.57
N LEU A 130 -12.42 3.32 -1.75
CA LEU A 130 -13.23 2.37 -2.52
C LEU A 130 -14.56 2.05 -1.81
N SER A 131 -14.57 2.01 -0.50
CA SER A 131 -15.81 1.84 0.27
C SER A 131 -16.77 3.01 0.09
N PHE A 132 -16.26 4.24 0.15
CA PHE A 132 -17.03 5.45 -0.15
C PHE A 132 -17.52 5.51 -1.59
N ALA A 133 -16.74 4.96 -2.54
CA ALA A 133 -17.16 4.86 -3.93
C ALA A 133 -18.29 3.86 -4.16
N GLY A 134 -18.67 3.05 -3.17
CA GLY A 134 -19.72 2.03 -3.24
C GLY A 134 -19.24 0.68 -3.77
N GLU A 135 -17.93 0.45 -3.81
CA GLU A 135 -17.36 -0.84 -4.21
C GLU A 135 -17.47 -1.85 -3.06
N LYS A 136 -18.55 -2.64 -3.09
CA LYS A 136 -18.86 -3.63 -2.04
C LYS A 136 -17.77 -4.67 -1.76
N ARG A 137 -16.76 -4.79 -2.63
CA ARG A 137 -15.62 -5.72 -2.50
C ARG A 137 -14.40 -5.12 -1.80
N ALA A 138 -14.39 -3.82 -1.54
CA ALA A 138 -13.24 -3.12 -0.93
C ALA A 138 -12.81 -3.69 0.43
N TRP A 139 -13.75 -4.27 1.19
CA TRP A 139 -13.49 -4.89 2.49
C TRP A 139 -12.93 -6.32 2.42
N LYS A 140 -12.76 -6.88 1.21
CA LYS A 140 -12.23 -8.23 1.00
C LYS A 140 -10.78 -8.23 0.48
N ALA A 141 -10.23 -7.06 0.22
CA ALA A 141 -8.85 -6.85 -0.20
C ALA A 141 -7.93 -6.58 1.00
#